data_8e95b04712debd4e11a613ab50fb5a70
#
_entry.id   8e95b04712debd4e11a613ab50fb5a70
#
_cell.length_a   1.000
_cell.length_b   1.000
_cell.length_c   1.000
_cell.angle_alpha   90.00
_cell.angle_beta   90.00
_cell.angle_gamma   90.00
#
_symmetry.space_group_name_H-M   'P 1'
#
loop_
_entity.id
_entity.type
_entity.pdbx_description
1 polymer ?
#
loop_
_entity_poly.entity_id
_entity_poly.type
_entity_poly.pdbx_seq_one_letter_code
_entity_poly.pdbx_strand_id
1 'polypeptide(L)'
;SILVNIRIGEGKLHISADFLELPEKGRVAMLRQVADLNINRLMLPRFRKEGDKLKMEYVCPLSQSHPHKLYFILRNICHIGDRYDDEFCAKFGAKRSYEPQVTPYSEEEVTRIHEAVRQTCRETLEAVKEYEAERKYGYSWNVIDIALYKISYFAQPQGQLMNDLDKAVDDMDKELPVAELVTKGKAFLERLLAMPREELARDLYFVDTLVSAKRRSSLNNVQENF
;
A
#
# COMPACT_ATOMS: atom_id res chain seq x y z
N SER A 1 -5.89 0.59 7.93
CA SER A 1 -7.37 0.72 7.72
C SER A 1 -7.89 2.04 8.26
N ILE A 2 -8.97 2.57 7.65
CA ILE A 2 -9.57 3.85 8.00
C ILE A 2 -11.09 3.73 8.21
N LEU A 3 -11.61 4.40 9.23
CA LEU A 3 -13.05 4.47 9.48
C LEU A 3 -13.66 5.62 8.67
N VAL A 4 -14.58 5.28 7.77
CA VAL A 4 -15.28 6.26 6.93
C VAL A 4 -16.69 6.48 7.43
N ASN A 5 -17.03 7.74 7.71
CA ASN A 5 -18.36 8.16 8.11
C ASN A 5 -19.12 8.72 6.90
N ILE A 6 -20.34 8.24 6.69
CA ILE A 6 -21.24 8.72 5.64
C ILE A 6 -22.46 9.33 6.33
N ARG A 7 -22.77 10.58 6.05
CA ARG A 7 -23.92 11.30 6.61
C ARG A 7 -24.71 11.98 5.51
N ILE A 8 -26.02 11.85 5.59
CA ILE A 8 -26.96 12.57 4.72
C ILE A 8 -27.71 13.57 5.60
N GLY A 9 -27.70 14.82 5.20
CA GLY A 9 -28.40 15.90 5.89
C GLY A 9 -28.48 17.16 5.04
N GLU A 10 -29.54 17.95 5.21
CA GLU A 10 -29.75 19.24 4.51
C GLU A 10 -29.60 19.13 2.98
N GLY A 11 -30.06 18.03 2.39
CA GLY A 11 -29.97 17.79 0.95
C GLY A 11 -28.54 17.56 0.43
N LYS A 12 -27.57 17.29 1.32
CA LYS A 12 -26.17 17.01 1.01
C LYS A 12 -25.75 15.65 1.52
N LEU A 13 -24.80 15.07 0.81
CA LEU A 13 -24.03 13.91 1.22
C LEU A 13 -22.67 14.39 1.74
N HIS A 14 -22.31 13.97 2.95
CA HIS A 14 -21.02 14.20 3.59
C HIS A 14 -20.33 12.86 3.78
N ILE A 15 -19.12 12.73 3.27
CA ILE A 15 -18.24 11.60 3.51
C ILE A 15 -17.00 12.14 4.21
N SER A 16 -16.65 11.56 5.34
CA SER A 16 -15.48 11.99 6.10
C SER A 16 -14.78 10.82 6.75
N ALA A 17 -13.47 10.91 6.88
CA ALA A 17 -12.64 9.97 7.61
C ALA A 17 -11.62 10.75 8.44
N ASP A 18 -11.58 10.50 9.75
CA ASP A 18 -10.52 10.99 10.60
C ASP A 18 -9.28 10.17 10.27
N PHE A 19 -8.19 10.86 9.90
CA PHE A 19 -7.00 10.19 9.35
C PHE A 19 -5.90 10.09 10.41
N LEU A 20 -5.24 11.20 10.71
CA LEU A 20 -4.10 11.23 11.62
C LEU A 20 -4.14 12.48 12.51
N GLU A 21 -3.49 12.38 13.67
CA GLU A 21 -3.12 13.54 14.47
C GLU A 21 -1.72 14.02 14.07
N LEU A 22 -1.58 15.35 13.92
CA LEU A 22 -0.33 15.97 13.51
C LEU A 22 0.73 15.83 14.61
N PRO A 23 1.97 15.48 14.24
CA PRO A 23 3.05 15.38 15.20
C PRO A 23 3.46 16.77 15.72
N GLU A 24 4.11 16.82 16.88
CA GLU A 24 4.70 18.04 17.41
C GLU A 24 5.89 18.52 16.55
N LYS A 25 6.73 17.57 16.13
CA LYS A 25 7.92 17.83 15.27
C LYS A 25 7.66 17.33 13.86
N GLY A 26 8.22 18.02 12.86
CA GLY A 26 8.06 17.60 11.45
C GLY A 26 6.73 17.98 10.81
N ARG A 27 5.83 18.69 11.51
CA ARG A 27 4.49 19.10 11.06
C ARG A 27 4.47 19.76 9.68
N VAL A 28 5.42 20.65 9.41
CA VAL A 28 5.49 21.38 8.12
C VAL A 28 5.83 20.43 6.98
N ALA A 29 6.78 19.50 7.19
CA ALA A 29 7.16 18.52 6.18
C ALA A 29 5.99 17.57 5.87
N MET A 30 5.28 17.10 6.89
CA MET A 30 4.08 16.29 6.75
C MET A 30 2.98 17.04 5.96
N LEU A 31 2.68 18.30 6.32
CA LEU A 31 1.65 19.10 5.64
C LEU A 31 2.01 19.40 4.18
N ARG A 32 3.30 19.53 3.82
CA ARG A 32 3.73 19.64 2.43
C ARG A 32 3.40 18.36 1.65
N GLN A 33 3.66 17.21 2.23
CA GLN A 33 3.29 15.93 1.60
C GLN A 33 1.77 15.77 1.49
N VAL A 34 1.00 16.18 2.51
CA VAL A 34 -0.47 16.23 2.45
C VAL A 34 -0.97 17.13 1.34
N ALA A 35 -0.35 18.30 1.14
CA ALA A 35 -0.70 19.22 0.05
C ALA A 35 -0.43 18.58 -1.33
N ASP A 36 0.70 17.88 -1.47
CA ASP A 36 1.01 17.12 -2.69
C ASP A 36 -0.02 16.02 -2.97
N LEU A 37 -0.44 15.26 -1.94
CA LEU A 37 -1.49 14.25 -2.08
C LEU A 37 -2.82 14.85 -2.52
N ASN A 38 -3.18 16.02 -2.02
CA ASN A 38 -4.40 16.74 -2.42
C ASN A 38 -4.39 17.14 -3.89
N ILE A 39 -3.22 17.42 -4.46
CA ILE A 39 -3.08 17.86 -5.84
C ILE A 39 -2.94 16.68 -6.79
N ASN A 40 -2.11 15.69 -6.42
CA ASN A 40 -1.62 14.67 -7.35
C ASN A 40 -2.26 13.29 -7.18
N ARG A 41 -2.90 13.01 -6.02
CA ARG A 41 -3.40 11.65 -5.71
C ARG A 41 -4.89 11.60 -5.40
N LEU A 42 -5.41 12.62 -4.72
CA LEU A 42 -6.84 12.70 -4.41
C LEU A 42 -7.58 13.39 -5.55
N MET A 43 -8.60 12.73 -6.09
CA MET A 43 -9.38 13.31 -7.20
C MET A 43 -10.55 14.16 -6.73
N LEU A 44 -11.43 13.60 -5.90
CA LEU A 44 -12.62 14.28 -5.38
C LEU A 44 -12.52 14.57 -3.88
N PRO A 45 -12.16 13.59 -3.02
CA PRO A 45 -11.89 13.87 -1.61
C PRO A 45 -10.70 14.83 -1.44
N ARG A 46 -10.63 15.46 -0.28
CA ARG A 46 -9.51 16.34 0.08
C ARG A 46 -9.12 16.11 1.52
N PHE A 47 -7.82 16.15 1.80
CA PHE A 47 -7.35 16.34 3.17
C PHE A 47 -7.66 17.74 3.65
N ARG A 48 -8.20 17.81 4.85
CA ARG A 48 -8.47 19.04 5.57
C ARG A 48 -7.84 18.98 6.95
N LYS A 49 -7.24 20.10 7.35
CA LYS A 49 -6.72 20.27 8.71
C LYS A 49 -7.80 20.89 9.59
N GLU A 50 -8.09 20.24 10.72
CA GLU A 50 -8.99 20.74 11.74
C GLU A 50 -8.28 20.66 13.11
N GLY A 51 -7.87 21.83 13.65
CA GLY A 51 -7.00 21.83 14.83
C GLY A 51 -5.69 21.08 14.56
N ASP A 52 -5.40 20.06 15.34
CA ASP A 52 -4.25 19.19 15.17
C ASP A 52 -4.58 17.87 14.46
N LYS A 53 -5.78 17.74 13.93
CA LYS A 53 -6.21 16.55 13.19
C LYS A 53 -6.20 16.79 11.69
N LEU A 54 -5.88 15.73 10.95
CA LEU A 54 -6.12 15.63 9.52
C LEU A 54 -7.31 14.74 9.27
N LYS A 55 -8.19 15.20 8.41
CA LYS A 55 -9.38 14.47 7.95
C LYS A 55 -9.37 14.38 6.43
N MET A 56 -9.92 13.34 5.87
CA MET A 56 -10.32 13.31 4.47
C MET A 56 -11.81 13.60 4.38
N GLU A 57 -12.20 14.50 3.49
CA GLU A 57 -13.59 14.93 3.35
C GLU A 57 -14.02 15.03 1.89
N TYR A 58 -15.30 14.72 1.68
CA TYR A 58 -16.00 15.01 0.44
C TYR A 58 -17.45 15.39 0.74
N VAL A 59 -17.94 16.45 0.09
CA VAL A 59 -19.30 16.93 0.24
C VAL A 59 -19.90 17.21 -1.15
N CYS A 60 -21.11 16.75 -1.39
CA CYS A 60 -21.86 17.11 -2.60
C CYS A 60 -23.36 17.21 -2.32
N PRO A 61 -24.15 17.91 -3.18
CA PRO A 61 -25.58 17.79 -3.18
C PRO A 61 -26.04 16.33 -3.35
N LEU A 62 -27.07 15.91 -2.63
CA LEU A 62 -27.57 14.54 -2.71
C LEU A 62 -28.00 14.16 -4.14
N SER A 63 -28.53 15.11 -4.91
CA SER A 63 -28.89 14.94 -6.31
C SER A 63 -27.71 14.61 -7.24
N GLN A 64 -26.48 14.88 -6.79
CA GLN A 64 -25.25 14.58 -7.53
C GLN A 64 -24.54 13.33 -7.02
N SER A 65 -25.12 12.61 -6.05
CA SER A 65 -24.58 11.37 -5.51
C SER A 65 -25.05 10.18 -6.36
N HIS A 66 -24.13 9.61 -7.12
CA HIS A 66 -24.36 8.40 -7.91
C HIS A 66 -23.60 7.22 -7.28
N PRO A 67 -24.13 6.00 -7.24
CA PRO A 67 -23.48 4.85 -6.60
C PRO A 67 -22.02 4.62 -7.04
N HIS A 68 -21.74 4.67 -8.34
CA HIS A 68 -20.37 4.53 -8.85
C HIS A 68 -19.44 5.67 -8.36
N LYS A 69 -19.97 6.90 -8.30
CA LYS A 69 -19.21 8.05 -7.75
C LYS A 69 -18.91 7.85 -6.28
N LEU A 70 -19.87 7.36 -5.50
CA LEU A 70 -19.68 7.07 -4.08
C LEU A 70 -18.64 5.98 -3.89
N TYR A 71 -18.76 4.87 -4.61
CA TYR A 71 -17.78 3.79 -4.57
C TYR A 71 -16.37 4.29 -4.91
N PHE A 72 -16.24 5.12 -5.95
CA PHE A 72 -14.97 5.71 -6.35
C PHE A 72 -14.36 6.60 -5.23
N ILE A 73 -15.20 7.42 -4.59
CA ILE A 73 -14.77 8.29 -3.48
C ILE A 73 -14.30 7.44 -2.29
N LEU A 74 -15.10 6.45 -1.89
CA LEU A 74 -14.77 5.55 -0.79
C LEU A 74 -13.47 4.78 -1.07
N ARG A 75 -13.34 4.23 -2.27
CA ARG A 75 -12.12 3.53 -2.69
C ARG A 75 -10.90 4.45 -2.66
N ASN A 76 -11.03 5.71 -3.12
CA ASN A 76 -9.93 6.67 -3.11
C ASN A 76 -9.52 7.06 -1.68
N ILE A 77 -10.49 7.27 -0.77
CA ILE A 77 -10.22 7.53 0.65
C ILE A 77 -9.53 6.32 1.29
N CYS A 78 -10.06 5.11 1.10
CA CYS A 78 -9.51 3.90 1.69
C CYS A 78 -8.10 3.62 1.17
N HIS A 79 -7.88 3.72 -0.14
CA HIS A 79 -6.56 3.47 -0.74
C HIS A 79 -5.50 4.47 -0.28
N ILE A 80 -5.83 5.77 -0.27
CA ILE A 80 -4.89 6.79 0.17
C ILE A 80 -4.69 6.74 1.68
N GLY A 81 -5.75 6.50 2.45
CA GLY A 81 -5.65 6.35 3.90
C GLY A 81 -4.76 5.19 4.31
N ASP A 82 -5.00 4.02 3.78
CA ASP A 82 -4.27 2.80 4.09
C ASP A 82 -2.79 2.85 3.63
N ARG A 83 -2.54 3.53 2.50
CA ARG A 83 -1.17 3.66 1.98
C ARG A 83 -0.30 4.61 2.80
N TYR A 84 -0.88 5.69 3.32
CA TYR A 84 -0.11 6.78 3.92
C TYR A 84 -0.20 6.87 5.44
N ASP A 85 -1.09 6.13 6.12
CA ASP A 85 -1.16 6.13 7.57
C ASP A 85 0.12 5.56 8.19
N ASP A 86 0.59 4.41 7.72
CA ASP A 86 1.83 3.77 8.17
C ASP A 86 3.06 4.62 7.85
N GLU A 87 3.15 5.13 6.61
CA GLU A 87 4.26 5.98 6.19
C GLU A 87 4.37 7.23 7.05
N PHE A 88 3.24 7.90 7.33
CA PHE A 88 3.23 9.13 8.10
C PHE A 88 3.51 8.89 9.58
N CYS A 89 3.03 7.78 10.14
CA CYS A 89 3.38 7.37 11.50
C CYS A 89 4.87 7.09 11.63
N ALA A 90 5.45 6.32 10.71
CA ALA A 90 6.88 5.97 10.74
C ALA A 90 7.79 7.17 10.46
N LYS A 91 7.46 7.99 9.46
CA LYS A 91 8.33 9.08 8.98
C LYS A 91 8.25 10.34 9.83
N PHE A 92 7.06 10.69 10.30
CA PHE A 92 6.81 11.95 11.00
C PHE A 92 6.43 11.78 12.47
N GLY A 93 6.18 10.56 12.94
CA GLY A 93 5.68 10.30 14.29
C GLY A 93 4.23 10.76 14.49
N ALA A 94 3.44 10.77 13.42
CA ALA A 94 2.00 11.03 13.50
C ALA A 94 1.29 9.89 14.24
N LYS A 95 0.11 10.16 14.78
CA LYS A 95 -0.71 9.16 15.46
C LYS A 95 -1.97 8.89 14.64
N ARG A 96 -2.36 7.62 14.54
CA ARG A 96 -3.62 7.25 13.88
C ARG A 96 -4.80 7.76 14.71
N SER A 97 -5.82 8.26 14.02
CA SER A 97 -7.10 8.64 14.65
C SER A 97 -8.01 7.41 14.88
N TYR A 98 -7.72 6.31 14.21
CA TYR A 98 -8.43 5.03 14.32
C TYR A 98 -7.43 3.88 14.24
N GLU A 99 -7.46 2.99 15.23
CA GLU A 99 -6.69 1.75 15.22
C GLU A 99 -7.64 0.60 14.84
N PRO A 100 -7.37 -0.10 13.73
CA PRO A 100 -8.22 -1.20 13.30
C PRO A 100 -8.09 -2.39 14.25
N GLN A 101 -9.17 -3.15 14.37
CA GLN A 101 -9.08 -4.47 14.99
C GLN A 101 -8.45 -5.43 14.00
N VAL A 102 -7.32 -6.00 14.35
CA VAL A 102 -6.57 -6.94 13.52
C VAL A 102 -6.47 -8.30 14.20
N THR A 103 -6.44 -9.36 13.40
CA THR A 103 -6.16 -10.72 13.87
C THR A 103 -4.80 -11.12 13.29
N PRO A 104 -3.73 -11.16 14.11
CA PRO A 104 -2.43 -11.61 13.63
C PRO A 104 -2.48 -13.03 13.07
N TYR A 105 -1.62 -13.34 12.11
CA TYR A 105 -1.42 -14.71 11.66
C TYR A 105 -0.85 -15.55 12.81
N SER A 106 -1.11 -16.85 12.78
CA SER A 106 -0.53 -17.77 13.76
C SER A 106 0.99 -17.83 13.63
N GLU A 107 1.67 -18.18 14.72
CA GLU A 107 3.14 -18.36 14.73
C GLU A 107 3.62 -19.36 13.68
N GLU A 108 2.84 -20.41 13.42
CA GLU A 108 3.13 -21.41 12.39
C GLU A 108 3.03 -20.81 10.99
N GLU A 109 1.99 -20.03 10.71
CA GLU A 109 1.81 -19.33 9.42
C GLU A 109 2.91 -18.29 9.20
N VAL A 110 3.24 -17.51 10.21
CA VAL A 110 4.35 -16.53 10.14
C VAL A 110 5.67 -17.22 9.82
N THR A 111 5.97 -18.33 10.49
CA THR A 111 7.21 -19.10 10.26
C THR A 111 7.25 -19.63 8.83
N ARG A 112 6.16 -20.25 8.37
CA ARG A 112 6.04 -20.77 7.00
C ARG A 112 6.18 -19.68 5.95
N ILE A 113 5.54 -18.52 6.16
CA ILE A 113 5.63 -17.39 5.24
C ILE A 113 7.06 -16.83 5.22
N HIS A 114 7.68 -16.64 6.38
CA HIS A 114 9.04 -16.14 6.47
C HIS A 114 10.05 -17.04 5.75
N GLU A 115 9.94 -18.35 5.91
CA GLU A 115 10.77 -19.32 5.20
C GLU A 115 10.53 -19.26 3.69
N ALA A 116 9.27 -19.20 3.25
CA ALA A 116 8.91 -19.10 1.84
C ALA A 116 9.40 -17.80 1.19
N VAL A 117 9.31 -16.65 1.89
CA VAL A 117 9.87 -15.37 1.43
C VAL A 117 11.39 -15.49 1.26
N ARG A 118 12.09 -16.01 2.28
CA ARG A 118 13.54 -16.17 2.22
C ARG A 118 13.98 -17.13 1.10
N GLN A 119 13.25 -18.22 0.92
CA GLN A 119 13.52 -19.18 -0.15
C GLN A 119 13.35 -18.52 -1.53
N THR A 120 12.21 -17.84 -1.76
CA THR A 120 11.95 -17.13 -3.01
C THR A 120 13.03 -16.08 -3.29
N CYS A 121 13.41 -15.28 -2.29
CA CYS A 121 14.47 -14.27 -2.47
C CYS A 121 15.81 -14.90 -2.83
N ARG A 122 16.24 -15.99 -2.15
CA ARG A 122 17.51 -16.69 -2.44
C ARG A 122 17.54 -17.23 -3.85
N GLU A 123 16.53 -18.00 -4.23
CA GLU A 123 16.43 -18.62 -5.57
C GLU A 123 16.45 -17.55 -6.67
N THR A 124 15.71 -16.43 -6.45
CA THR A 124 15.67 -15.34 -7.42
C THR A 124 16.99 -14.63 -7.53
N LEU A 125 17.66 -14.30 -6.41
CA LEU A 125 18.95 -13.62 -6.42
C LEU A 125 20.05 -14.50 -7.05
N GLU A 126 19.99 -15.80 -6.88
CA GLU A 126 20.91 -16.75 -7.53
C GLU A 126 20.71 -16.77 -9.05
N ALA A 127 19.46 -16.90 -9.50
CA ALA A 127 19.12 -16.83 -10.92
C ALA A 127 19.53 -15.48 -11.56
N VAL A 128 19.29 -14.38 -10.85
CA VAL A 128 19.70 -13.04 -11.32
C VAL A 128 21.21 -12.96 -11.49
N LYS A 129 22.00 -13.52 -10.56
CA LYS A 129 23.45 -13.55 -10.65
C LYS A 129 23.93 -14.29 -11.90
N GLU A 130 23.31 -15.42 -12.24
CA GLU A 130 23.62 -16.18 -13.47
C GLU A 130 23.29 -15.37 -14.72
N TYR A 131 22.09 -14.78 -14.79
CA TYR A 131 21.68 -13.97 -15.93
C TYR A 131 22.52 -12.69 -16.12
N GLU A 132 22.93 -12.04 -15.02
CA GLU A 132 23.83 -10.89 -15.08
C GLU A 132 25.22 -11.25 -15.61
N ALA A 133 25.76 -12.43 -15.26
CA ALA A 133 27.03 -12.92 -15.79
C ALA A 133 26.99 -13.09 -17.31
N GLU A 134 25.83 -13.43 -17.85
CA GLU A 134 25.57 -13.54 -19.29
C GLU A 134 25.03 -12.24 -19.92
N ARG A 135 24.95 -11.13 -19.16
CA ARG A 135 24.38 -9.84 -19.57
C ARG A 135 22.92 -9.92 -20.04
N LYS A 136 22.16 -10.90 -19.53
CA LYS A 136 20.74 -11.14 -19.84
C LYS A 136 19.83 -10.36 -18.88
N TYR A 137 19.95 -9.04 -18.82
CA TYR A 137 19.21 -8.19 -17.86
C TYR A 137 17.69 -8.28 -18.01
N GLY A 138 17.16 -8.54 -19.20
CA GLY A 138 15.72 -8.76 -19.38
C GLY A 138 15.20 -9.99 -18.65
N TYR A 139 15.97 -11.08 -18.59
CA TYR A 139 15.60 -12.24 -17.79
C TYR A 139 15.74 -11.98 -16.29
N SER A 140 16.79 -11.24 -15.88
CA SER A 140 16.93 -10.77 -14.49
C SER A 140 15.74 -9.97 -14.03
N TRP A 141 15.29 -9.01 -14.87
CA TRP A 141 14.09 -8.21 -14.62
C TRP A 141 12.86 -9.10 -14.43
N ASN A 142 12.63 -10.04 -15.35
CA ASN A 142 11.46 -10.94 -15.32
C ASN A 142 11.39 -11.78 -14.04
N VAL A 143 12.50 -12.42 -13.64
CA VAL A 143 12.49 -13.27 -12.43
C VAL A 143 12.30 -12.46 -11.15
N ILE A 144 12.80 -11.21 -11.10
CA ILE A 144 12.56 -10.31 -9.97
C ILE A 144 11.08 -9.93 -9.91
N ASP A 145 10.50 -9.50 -11.02
CA ASP A 145 9.09 -9.10 -11.10
C ASP A 145 8.16 -10.25 -10.67
N ILE A 146 8.38 -11.45 -11.21
CA ILE A 146 7.65 -12.66 -10.81
C ILE A 146 7.79 -12.94 -9.31
N ALA A 147 8.99 -12.78 -8.74
CA ALA A 147 9.22 -13.01 -7.32
C ALA A 147 8.46 -12.03 -6.43
N LEU A 148 8.40 -10.74 -6.82
CA LEU A 148 7.64 -9.71 -6.09
C LEU A 148 6.15 -10.04 -6.07
N TYR A 149 5.57 -10.38 -7.23
CA TYR A 149 4.16 -10.82 -7.30
C TYR A 149 3.91 -12.10 -6.51
N LYS A 150 4.80 -13.08 -6.61
CA LYS A 150 4.70 -14.35 -5.87
C LYS A 150 4.68 -14.10 -4.36
N ILE A 151 5.59 -13.27 -3.84
CA ILE A 151 5.65 -12.90 -2.41
C ILE A 151 4.37 -12.17 -2.00
N SER A 152 3.92 -11.17 -2.75
CA SER A 152 2.67 -10.45 -2.48
C SER A 152 1.47 -11.39 -2.43
N TYR A 153 1.43 -12.40 -3.30
CA TYR A 153 0.32 -13.34 -3.40
C TYR A 153 0.26 -14.31 -2.21
N PHE A 154 1.37 -14.96 -1.85
CA PHE A 154 1.32 -15.99 -0.80
C PHE A 154 1.43 -15.42 0.61
N ALA A 155 2.14 -14.30 0.82
CA ALA A 155 2.26 -13.68 2.12
C ALA A 155 1.05 -12.79 2.47
N GLN A 156 0.43 -12.18 1.47
CA GLN A 156 -0.68 -11.23 1.62
C GLN A 156 -0.46 -10.21 2.75
N PRO A 157 0.71 -9.56 2.80
CA PRO A 157 1.02 -8.66 3.89
C PRO A 157 0.07 -7.47 3.92
N GLN A 158 0.03 -6.80 5.04
CA GLN A 158 -0.66 -5.55 5.26
C GLN A 158 0.39 -4.45 5.56
N GLY A 159 -0.08 -3.26 5.94
CA GLY A 159 0.76 -2.21 6.48
C GLY A 159 1.90 -1.77 5.58
N GLN A 160 3.06 -1.51 6.18
CA GLN A 160 4.22 -0.98 5.46
C GLN A 160 4.81 -1.97 4.47
N LEU A 161 4.83 -3.25 4.79
CA LEU A 161 5.37 -4.27 3.87
C LEU A 161 4.55 -4.39 2.59
N MET A 162 3.22 -4.29 2.68
CA MET A 162 2.34 -4.22 1.51
C MET A 162 2.70 -3.01 0.62
N ASN A 163 2.85 -1.84 1.22
CA ASN A 163 3.20 -0.61 0.50
C ASN A 163 4.58 -0.71 -0.16
N ASP A 164 5.54 -1.31 0.53
CA ASP A 164 6.90 -1.50 0.01
C ASP A 164 6.93 -2.48 -1.18
N LEU A 165 6.16 -3.55 -1.12
CA LEU A 165 6.01 -4.51 -2.23
C LEU A 165 5.30 -3.87 -3.43
N ASP A 166 4.18 -3.17 -3.22
CA ASP A 166 3.48 -2.45 -4.28
C ASP A 166 4.40 -1.43 -4.96
N LYS A 167 5.18 -0.70 -4.16
CA LYS A 167 6.16 0.25 -4.69
C LYS A 167 7.28 -0.45 -5.46
N ALA A 168 7.76 -1.59 -4.98
CA ALA A 168 8.80 -2.33 -5.68
C ALA A 168 8.30 -2.83 -7.03
N VAL A 169 7.06 -3.33 -7.12
CA VAL A 169 6.41 -3.70 -8.39
C VAL A 169 6.26 -2.47 -9.30
N ASP A 170 5.69 -1.36 -8.78
CA ASP A 170 5.56 -0.11 -9.56
C ASP A 170 6.94 0.42 -10.06
N ASP A 171 8.01 0.18 -9.28
CA ASP A 171 9.37 0.59 -9.66
C ASP A 171 9.95 -0.27 -10.80
N MET A 172 9.53 -1.54 -10.94
CA MET A 172 9.93 -2.40 -12.05
C MET A 172 9.30 -1.99 -13.39
N ASP A 173 8.16 -1.31 -13.38
CA ASP A 173 7.44 -0.84 -14.57
C ASP A 173 7.86 0.58 -15.04
N LYS A 174 8.84 1.20 -14.40
CA LYS A 174 9.30 2.53 -14.78
C LYS A 174 10.07 2.54 -16.08
N GLU A 175 9.97 3.64 -16.84
CA GLU A 175 10.76 3.90 -18.04
C GLU A 175 12.23 4.24 -17.68
N LEU A 176 12.98 3.22 -17.23
CA LEU A 176 14.40 3.31 -16.86
C LEU A 176 15.20 2.23 -17.59
N PRO A 177 16.53 2.37 -17.70
CA PRO A 177 17.37 1.29 -18.19
C PRO A 177 17.16 -0.01 -17.39
N VAL A 178 16.99 -1.14 -18.08
CA VAL A 178 16.68 -2.44 -17.43
C VAL A 178 17.70 -2.80 -16.36
N ALA A 179 18.99 -2.51 -16.58
CA ALA A 179 20.02 -2.75 -15.58
C ALA A 179 19.82 -1.95 -14.27
N GLU A 180 19.25 -0.74 -14.36
CA GLU A 180 18.91 0.06 -13.18
C GLU A 180 17.72 -0.53 -12.43
N LEU A 181 16.69 -0.97 -13.16
CA LEU A 181 15.53 -1.67 -12.59
C LEU A 181 15.97 -2.94 -11.86
N VAL A 182 16.81 -3.75 -12.48
CA VAL A 182 17.39 -4.97 -11.87
C VAL A 182 18.15 -4.63 -10.60
N THR A 183 18.95 -3.57 -10.60
CA THR A 183 19.69 -3.14 -9.39
C THR A 183 18.74 -2.77 -8.24
N LYS A 184 17.66 -2.05 -8.51
CA LYS A 184 16.64 -1.69 -7.52
C LYS A 184 15.89 -2.91 -6.99
N GLY A 185 15.47 -3.79 -7.89
CA GLY A 185 14.77 -5.02 -7.53
C GLY A 185 15.62 -5.96 -6.66
N LYS A 186 16.91 -6.13 -7.01
CA LYS A 186 17.88 -6.89 -6.18
C LYS A 186 17.98 -6.32 -4.78
N ALA A 187 18.23 -5.01 -4.65
CA ALA A 187 18.35 -4.36 -3.35
C ALA A 187 17.11 -4.57 -2.48
N PHE A 188 15.92 -4.58 -3.10
CA PHE A 188 14.68 -4.86 -2.39
C PHE A 188 14.61 -6.33 -1.92
N LEU A 189 14.92 -7.30 -2.79
CA LEU A 189 14.94 -8.72 -2.43
C LEU A 189 16.00 -9.03 -1.35
N GLU A 190 17.16 -8.41 -1.40
CA GLU A 190 18.21 -8.51 -0.37
C GLU A 190 17.72 -7.98 0.99
N ARG A 191 16.99 -6.87 0.99
CA ARG A 191 16.36 -6.33 2.20
C ARG A 191 15.32 -7.30 2.77
N LEU A 192 14.46 -7.88 1.93
CA LEU A 192 13.49 -8.88 2.37
C LEU A 192 14.17 -10.15 2.91
N LEU A 193 15.23 -10.60 2.26
CA LEU A 193 16.01 -11.76 2.71
C LEU A 193 16.65 -11.56 4.09
N ALA A 194 17.06 -10.31 4.38
CA ALA A 194 17.65 -9.92 5.65
C ALA A 194 16.63 -9.58 6.74
N MET A 195 15.35 -9.46 6.39
CA MET A 195 14.29 -9.04 7.32
C MET A 195 14.08 -10.08 8.43
N PRO A 196 14.16 -9.69 9.72
CA PRO A 196 13.86 -10.57 10.83
C PRO A 196 12.40 -11.05 10.80
N ARG A 197 12.17 -12.27 11.31
CA ARG A 197 10.82 -12.86 11.38
C ARG A 197 9.83 -11.97 12.16
N GLU A 198 10.28 -11.39 13.26
CA GLU A 198 9.49 -10.50 14.11
C GLU A 198 9.09 -9.19 13.41
N GLU A 199 9.92 -8.71 12.50
CA GLU A 199 9.60 -7.55 11.66
C GLU A 199 8.56 -7.91 10.60
N LEU A 200 8.75 -9.02 9.90
CA LEU A 200 7.78 -9.54 8.93
C LEU A 200 6.41 -9.78 9.59
N ALA A 201 6.39 -10.36 10.81
CA ALA A 201 5.18 -10.71 11.54
C ALA A 201 4.28 -9.50 11.83
N ARG A 202 4.83 -8.31 11.97
CA ARG A 202 4.06 -7.08 12.25
C ARG A 202 3.05 -6.75 11.17
N ASP A 203 3.37 -7.10 9.93
CA ASP A 203 2.55 -6.81 8.77
C ASP A 203 1.79 -8.05 8.25
N LEU A 204 1.80 -9.16 9.01
CA LEU A 204 1.05 -10.38 8.73
C LEU A 204 -0.18 -10.50 9.63
N TYR A 205 -1.30 -9.97 9.18
CA TYR A 205 -2.57 -10.00 9.92
C TYR A 205 -3.79 -9.93 9.00
N PHE A 206 -4.91 -10.38 9.51
CA PHE A 206 -6.22 -10.18 8.88
C PHE A 206 -6.88 -8.93 9.44
N VAL A 207 -7.58 -8.22 8.59
CA VAL A 207 -8.42 -7.08 8.95
C VAL A 207 -9.70 -7.10 8.13
N ASP A 208 -10.84 -6.95 8.81
CA ASP A 208 -12.12 -6.85 8.15
C ASP A 208 -12.32 -5.46 7.55
N THR A 209 -12.50 -5.43 6.22
CA THR A 209 -12.74 -4.19 5.48
C THR A 209 -13.91 -4.33 4.52
N LEU A 210 -14.81 -3.35 4.53
CA LEU A 210 -15.91 -3.30 3.56
C LEU A 210 -15.41 -2.94 2.16
N VAL A 211 -14.45 -2.02 2.08
CA VAL A 211 -13.82 -1.57 0.84
C VAL A 211 -12.33 -1.87 0.93
N SER A 212 -11.85 -2.80 0.12
CA SER A 212 -10.43 -3.15 0.11
C SER A 212 -9.57 -2.03 -0.49
N ALA A 213 -8.48 -1.68 0.18
CA ALA A 213 -7.44 -0.80 -0.36
C ALA A 213 -6.60 -1.50 -1.43
N LYS A 214 -6.50 -2.81 -1.39
CA LYS A 214 -5.70 -3.59 -2.34
C LYS A 214 -6.27 -3.53 -3.76
N ARG A 215 -5.39 -3.45 -4.75
CA ARG A 215 -5.74 -3.71 -6.14
C ARG A 215 -6.03 -5.21 -6.27
N ARG A 216 -7.27 -5.56 -6.57
CA ARG A 216 -7.66 -6.93 -6.90
C ARG A 216 -7.95 -7.00 -8.40
N SER A 217 -7.41 -8.02 -9.06
CA SER A 217 -7.91 -8.39 -10.38
C SER A 217 -9.39 -8.76 -10.26
N SER A 218 -10.22 -8.27 -11.18
CA SER A 218 -11.59 -8.72 -11.25
C SER A 218 -11.63 -10.12 -11.84
N LEU A 219 -12.69 -10.89 -11.53
CA LEU A 219 -12.91 -12.18 -12.17
C LEU A 219 -12.98 -12.06 -13.71
N ASN A 220 -13.52 -10.95 -14.21
CA ASN A 220 -13.56 -10.64 -15.64
C ASN A 220 -12.14 -10.54 -16.23
N ASN A 221 -11.22 -9.85 -15.56
CA ASN A 221 -9.83 -9.76 -16.04
C ASN A 221 -9.16 -11.15 -16.12
N VAL A 222 -9.50 -12.03 -15.18
CA VAL A 222 -9.00 -13.42 -15.21
C VAL A 222 -9.62 -14.16 -16.42
N GLN A 223 -10.93 -14.02 -16.62
CA GLN A 223 -11.64 -14.69 -17.75
C GLN A 223 -11.21 -14.18 -19.12
N GLU A 224 -10.84 -12.88 -19.24
CA GLU A 224 -10.39 -12.29 -20.51
C GLU A 224 -8.94 -12.70 -20.88
N ASN A 225 -8.14 -13.16 -19.91
CA ASN A 225 -6.74 -13.52 -20.12
C ASN A 225 -6.47 -15.02 -20.10
N PHE A 226 -7.50 -15.86 -19.92
CA PHE A 226 -7.48 -17.31 -19.98
C PHE A 226 -8.55 -17.87 -20.91
#